data_f4e4ba65c226b6ae7cded4eebfff4def
#
_entry.id   f4e4ba65c226b6ae7cded4eebfff4def
#
_cell.length_a   1.000
_cell.length_b   1.000
_cell.length_c   1.000
_cell.angle_alpha   90.00
_cell.angle_beta   90.00
_cell.angle_gamma   90.00
#
_symmetry.space_group_name_H-M   'P 1'
#
loop_
_entity.id
_entity.type
_entity.pdbx_description
1 polymer ?
#
loop_
_entity_poly.entity_id
_entity_poly.type
_entity_poly.pdbx_seq_one_letter_code
_entity_poly.pdbx_strand_id
1 'polypeptide(L)'
;MVRVNYIGFPDGVKGNAEKMHQAYLMALEQAEEKLGNINWDEYEDIVFIGKSVGTVVAGAYAEKYKLSLHLVLLTPVQETFEHVTGSAIAFHGTSDPWARTEDIIKACEGRIPLFLTEGANHSLETGDVEKDIQTAGQTMKRITAFIK
;
A
#
# COMPACT_ATOMS: atom_id res chain seq x y z
N MET A 1 -4.93 -0.36 17.21
CA MET A 1 -4.86 0.04 15.79
C MET A 1 -4.67 1.55 15.70
N VAL A 2 -3.68 2.01 14.95
CA VAL A 2 -3.43 3.43 14.68
C VAL A 2 -3.77 3.70 13.22
N ARG A 3 -4.48 4.80 12.94
CA ARG A 3 -4.79 5.26 11.59
C ARG A 3 -3.97 6.51 11.28
N VAL A 4 -3.27 6.49 10.15
CA VAL A 4 -2.56 7.65 9.61
C VAL A 4 -3.33 8.15 8.39
N ASN A 5 -3.81 9.39 8.45
CA ASN A 5 -4.46 10.07 7.34
C ASN A 5 -3.54 11.18 6.85
N TYR A 6 -3.40 11.29 5.55
CA TYR A 6 -2.55 12.29 4.92
C TYR A 6 -3.39 13.45 4.39
N ILE A 7 -2.88 14.66 4.53
CA ILE A 7 -3.53 15.91 4.09
C ILE A 7 -2.51 16.84 3.42
N GLY A 8 -3.01 17.82 2.70
CA GLY A 8 -2.19 18.91 2.17
C GLY A 8 -1.38 18.57 0.91
N PHE A 9 -1.77 17.52 0.18
CA PHE A 9 -1.10 17.17 -1.06
C PHE A 9 -1.24 18.26 -2.13
N PRO A 10 -0.21 18.46 -2.98
CA PRO A 10 -0.29 19.42 -4.08
C PRO A 10 -1.33 18.97 -5.12
N ASP A 11 -1.93 19.93 -5.81
CA ASP A 11 -2.82 19.64 -6.94
C ASP A 11 -2.04 19.10 -8.14
N GLY A 12 -2.71 18.25 -8.95
CA GLY A 12 -2.13 17.72 -10.19
C GLY A 12 -0.98 16.74 -9.97
N VAL A 13 -1.04 15.93 -8.93
CA VAL A 13 -0.03 14.91 -8.60
C VAL A 13 0.02 13.80 -9.67
N LYS A 14 -1.14 13.40 -10.21
CA LYS A 14 -1.23 12.30 -11.17
C LYS A 14 -0.44 12.60 -12.44
N GLY A 15 0.49 11.68 -12.79
CA GLY A 15 1.32 11.82 -13.98
C GLY A 15 2.48 12.82 -13.84
N ASN A 16 2.70 13.39 -12.65
CA ASN A 16 3.80 14.29 -12.37
C ASN A 16 4.71 13.67 -11.30
N ALA A 17 5.85 13.11 -11.72
CA ALA A 17 6.77 12.39 -10.84
C ALA A 17 7.32 13.26 -9.69
N GLU A 18 7.63 14.53 -9.94
CA GLU A 18 8.12 15.43 -8.91
C GLU A 18 7.07 15.71 -7.84
N LYS A 19 5.83 16.00 -8.25
CA LYS A 19 4.72 16.20 -7.31
C LYS A 19 4.34 14.90 -6.57
N MET A 20 4.46 13.73 -7.22
CA MET A 20 4.26 12.44 -6.57
C MET A 20 5.31 12.23 -5.48
N HIS A 21 6.57 12.55 -5.76
CA HIS A 21 7.65 12.47 -4.77
C HIS A 21 7.44 13.45 -3.61
N GLN A 22 7.02 14.69 -3.89
CA GLN A 22 6.67 15.66 -2.85
C GLN A 22 5.51 15.16 -1.97
N ALA A 23 4.45 14.62 -2.58
CA ALA A 23 3.32 14.06 -1.85
C ALA A 23 3.74 12.88 -0.95
N TYR A 24 4.64 12.02 -1.44
CA TYR A 24 5.23 10.95 -0.66
C TYR A 24 6.02 11.47 0.56
N LEU A 25 6.90 12.45 0.37
CA LEU A 25 7.69 13.02 1.49
C LEU A 25 6.80 13.67 2.55
N MET A 26 5.78 14.43 2.13
CA MET A 26 4.79 15.00 3.05
C MET A 26 4.01 13.92 3.81
N ALA A 27 3.63 12.84 3.15
CA ALA A 27 2.93 11.74 3.79
C ALA A 27 3.83 10.98 4.78
N LEU A 28 5.11 10.80 4.45
CA LEU A 28 6.08 10.16 5.35
C LEU A 28 6.29 11.00 6.61
N GLU A 29 6.46 12.32 6.48
CA GLU A 29 6.61 13.23 7.61
C GLU A 29 5.39 13.16 8.55
N GLN A 30 4.17 13.19 8.00
CA GLN A 30 2.93 13.06 8.77
C GLN A 30 2.82 11.70 9.47
N ALA A 31 3.30 10.62 8.82
CA ALA A 31 3.36 9.30 9.43
C ALA A 31 4.36 9.27 10.59
N GLU A 32 5.55 9.86 10.42
CA GLU A 32 6.58 9.93 11.46
C GLU A 32 6.09 10.72 12.68
N GLU A 33 5.43 11.86 12.47
CA GLU A 33 4.83 12.64 13.55
C GLU A 33 3.77 11.82 14.32
N LYS A 34 2.90 11.13 13.57
CA LYS A 34 1.81 10.33 14.17
C LYS A 34 2.29 9.09 14.91
N LEU A 35 3.34 8.46 14.42
CA LEU A 35 3.85 7.18 14.92
C LEU A 35 5.06 7.32 15.84
N GLY A 36 5.63 8.53 15.96
CA GLY A 36 6.90 8.77 16.65
C GLY A 36 6.91 8.45 18.15
N ASN A 37 5.74 8.34 18.79
CA ASN A 37 5.63 7.97 20.19
C ASN A 37 5.38 6.47 20.42
N ILE A 38 5.36 5.66 19.35
CA ILE A 38 5.13 4.22 19.47
C ILE A 38 6.46 3.53 19.77
N ASN A 39 6.49 2.80 20.87
CA ASN A 39 7.59 1.88 21.15
C ASN A 39 7.32 0.54 20.43
N TRP A 40 7.94 0.37 19.27
CA TRP A 40 7.71 -0.80 18.42
C TRP A 40 8.18 -2.11 19.06
N ASP A 41 9.15 -2.06 19.97
CA ASP A 41 9.69 -3.24 20.68
C ASP A 41 8.68 -3.88 21.66
N GLU A 42 7.56 -3.21 21.91
CA GLU A 42 6.47 -3.75 22.74
C GLU A 42 5.51 -4.67 21.97
N TYR A 43 5.69 -4.79 20.65
CA TYR A 43 4.80 -5.55 19.78
C TYR A 43 5.53 -6.74 19.14
N GLU A 44 4.99 -7.94 19.31
CA GLU A 44 5.50 -9.15 18.66
C GLU A 44 5.08 -9.22 17.20
N ASP A 45 3.84 -8.80 16.90
CA ASP A 45 3.26 -8.82 15.56
C ASP A 45 2.87 -7.40 15.13
N ILE A 46 3.50 -6.91 14.07
CA ILE A 46 3.22 -5.61 13.47
C ILE A 46 2.69 -5.81 12.06
N VAL A 47 1.56 -5.18 11.75
CA VAL A 47 0.97 -5.19 10.42
C VAL A 47 0.76 -3.75 9.96
N PHE A 48 1.32 -3.40 8.81
CA PHE A 48 1.01 -2.14 8.13
C PHE A 48 0.13 -2.41 6.92
N ILE A 49 -0.99 -1.69 6.85
CA ILE A 49 -1.90 -1.72 5.70
C ILE A 49 -1.84 -0.35 5.04
N GLY A 50 -1.22 -0.28 3.88
CA GLY A 50 -1.14 0.93 3.06
C GLY A 50 -2.07 0.87 1.86
N LYS A 51 -2.58 2.04 1.43
CA LYS A 51 -3.31 2.21 0.17
C LYS A 51 -2.68 3.34 -0.64
N SER A 52 -2.48 3.13 -1.96
CA SER A 52 -1.90 4.15 -2.86
C SER A 52 -0.54 4.66 -2.32
N VAL A 53 -0.35 5.98 -2.18
CA VAL A 53 0.85 6.57 -1.57
C VAL A 53 1.15 6.00 -0.17
N GLY A 54 0.12 5.57 0.56
CA GLY A 54 0.29 4.91 1.86
C GLY A 54 1.06 3.59 1.79
N THR A 55 1.14 2.94 0.63
CA THR A 55 1.97 1.75 0.44
C THR A 55 3.45 2.11 0.39
N VAL A 56 3.80 3.24 -0.25
CA VAL A 56 5.16 3.80 -0.27
C VAL A 56 5.60 4.15 1.15
N VAL A 57 4.75 4.91 1.85
CA VAL A 57 5.02 5.35 3.24
C VAL A 57 5.19 4.17 4.18
N ALA A 58 4.33 3.15 4.07
CA ALA A 58 4.41 1.96 4.91
C ALA A 58 5.74 1.22 4.72
N GLY A 59 6.17 1.02 3.48
CA GLY A 59 7.47 0.41 3.15
C GLY A 59 8.64 1.26 3.64
N ALA A 60 8.67 2.53 3.28
CA ALA A 60 9.75 3.45 3.64
C ALA A 60 9.88 3.65 5.17
N TYR A 61 8.76 3.75 5.88
CA TYR A 61 8.78 3.83 7.34
C TYR A 61 9.35 2.54 7.94
N ALA A 62 8.89 1.37 7.48
CA ALA A 62 9.39 0.08 7.95
C ALA A 62 10.91 -0.08 7.70
N GLU A 63 11.39 0.31 6.52
CA GLU A 63 12.80 0.29 6.15
C GLU A 63 13.63 1.23 7.03
N LYS A 64 13.19 2.49 7.17
CA LYS A 64 13.88 3.52 7.97
C LYS A 64 14.05 3.12 9.44
N TYR A 65 13.00 2.56 10.02
CA TYR A 65 13.00 2.15 11.44
C TYR A 65 13.38 0.68 11.65
N LYS A 66 13.76 -0.03 10.57
CA LYS A 66 14.20 -1.44 10.58
C LYS A 66 13.18 -2.37 11.25
N LEU A 67 11.91 -2.13 11.01
CA LEU A 67 10.83 -2.90 11.59
C LEU A 67 10.64 -4.23 10.86
N SER A 68 10.54 -5.32 11.63
CA SER A 68 10.09 -6.60 11.11
C SER A 68 8.56 -6.65 11.19
N LEU A 69 7.87 -6.68 10.06
CA LEU A 69 6.41 -6.59 10.03
C LEU A 69 5.83 -7.21 8.75
N HIS A 70 4.51 -7.32 8.71
CA HIS A 70 3.75 -7.70 7.53
C HIS A 70 3.20 -6.47 6.81
N LEU A 71 3.51 -6.33 5.51
CA LEU A 71 3.00 -5.26 4.65
C LEU A 71 1.80 -5.75 3.83
N VAL A 72 0.68 -5.06 3.93
CA VAL A 72 -0.47 -5.23 3.05
C VAL A 72 -0.56 -4.02 2.13
N LEU A 73 -0.36 -4.25 0.84
CA LEU A 73 -0.25 -3.21 -0.18
C LEU A 73 -1.53 -3.19 -1.03
N LEU A 74 -2.41 -2.22 -0.74
CA LEU A 74 -3.65 -2.01 -1.49
C LEU A 74 -3.40 -0.99 -2.60
N THR A 75 -3.60 -1.38 -3.85
CA THR A 75 -3.35 -0.54 -5.04
C THR A 75 -2.00 0.20 -4.98
N PRO A 76 -0.88 -0.56 -4.87
CA PRO A 76 0.44 0.04 -4.78
C PRO A 76 0.76 0.83 -6.05
N VAL A 77 1.54 1.88 -5.89
CA VAL A 77 2.17 2.61 -7.00
C VAL A 77 3.60 2.12 -7.22
N GLN A 78 4.23 2.50 -8.33
CA GLN A 78 5.55 1.96 -8.72
C GLN A 78 6.62 2.19 -7.65
N GLU A 79 6.65 3.37 -7.03
CA GLU A 79 7.61 3.75 -6.00
C GLU A 79 7.54 2.86 -4.73
N THR A 80 6.40 2.21 -4.49
CA THR A 80 6.23 1.29 -3.35
C THR A 80 7.33 0.23 -3.30
N PHE A 81 7.69 -0.30 -4.46
CA PHE A 81 8.57 -1.46 -4.58
C PHE A 81 10.05 -1.16 -4.35
N GLU A 82 10.41 0.11 -4.26
CA GLU A 82 11.75 0.57 -3.86
C GLU A 82 11.99 0.35 -2.36
N HIS A 83 10.91 0.30 -1.56
CA HIS A 83 10.97 0.26 -0.10
C HIS A 83 10.48 -1.06 0.52
N VAL A 84 9.98 -2.01 -0.27
CA VAL A 84 9.49 -3.28 0.27
C VAL A 84 10.64 -4.27 0.42
N THR A 85 11.08 -4.49 1.66
CA THR A 85 12.23 -5.35 1.99
C THR A 85 11.86 -6.64 2.74
N GLY A 86 10.61 -6.80 3.18
CA GLY A 86 10.18 -7.90 4.04
C GLY A 86 8.94 -8.63 3.54
N SER A 87 8.22 -9.21 4.48
CA SER A 87 6.97 -9.94 4.22
C SER A 87 5.89 -9.00 3.72
N ALA A 88 5.37 -9.24 2.50
CA ALA A 88 4.35 -8.40 1.89
C ALA A 88 3.37 -9.20 1.03
N ILE A 89 2.13 -8.69 0.91
CA ILE A 89 1.17 -9.08 -0.13
C ILE A 89 0.62 -7.84 -0.84
N ALA A 90 0.26 -7.96 -2.11
CA ALA A 90 -0.24 -6.85 -2.91
C ALA A 90 -1.58 -7.17 -3.57
N PHE A 91 -2.43 -6.15 -3.69
CA PHE A 91 -3.73 -6.20 -4.37
C PHE A 91 -3.79 -5.06 -5.39
N HIS A 92 -4.13 -5.38 -6.65
CA HIS A 92 -4.15 -4.41 -7.73
C HIS A 92 -5.35 -4.62 -8.65
N GLY A 93 -5.97 -3.52 -9.08
CA GLY A 93 -7.04 -3.52 -10.07
C GLY A 93 -6.51 -3.37 -11.49
N THR A 94 -6.94 -4.22 -12.43
CA THR A 94 -6.38 -4.19 -13.80
C THR A 94 -6.75 -2.95 -14.61
N SER A 95 -7.72 -2.15 -14.14
CA SER A 95 -8.10 -0.85 -14.70
C SER A 95 -7.65 0.34 -13.83
N ASP A 96 -6.65 0.13 -12.98
CA ASP A 96 -6.09 1.18 -12.15
C ASP A 96 -5.34 2.23 -12.99
N PRO A 97 -5.77 3.51 -12.99
CA PRO A 97 -5.15 4.53 -13.82
C PRO A 97 -3.86 5.14 -13.21
N TRP A 98 -3.47 4.73 -12.00
CA TRP A 98 -2.29 5.26 -11.30
C TRP A 98 -1.03 4.40 -11.49
N ALA A 99 -1.20 3.11 -11.82
CA ALA A 99 -0.09 2.21 -12.05
C ALA A 99 -0.46 1.19 -13.13
N ARG A 100 0.45 0.94 -14.07
CA ARG A 100 0.24 -0.06 -15.11
C ARG A 100 0.33 -1.46 -14.53
N THR A 101 -0.63 -2.31 -14.87
CA THR A 101 -0.69 -3.68 -14.36
C THR A 101 0.58 -4.48 -14.65
N GLU A 102 1.16 -4.33 -15.84
CA GLU A 102 2.39 -5.03 -16.23
C GLU A 102 3.58 -4.65 -15.34
N ASP A 103 3.68 -3.36 -14.97
CA ASP A 103 4.76 -2.86 -14.11
C ASP A 103 4.60 -3.40 -12.68
N ILE A 104 3.37 -3.48 -12.18
CA ILE A 104 3.07 -4.07 -10.87
C ILE A 104 3.35 -5.57 -10.85
N ILE A 105 2.95 -6.31 -11.89
CA ILE A 105 3.25 -7.75 -12.02
C ILE A 105 4.76 -7.96 -11.97
N LYS A 106 5.52 -7.22 -12.79
CA LYS A 106 6.99 -7.33 -12.84
C LYS A 106 7.65 -7.01 -11.51
N ALA A 107 7.15 -5.98 -10.81
CA ALA A 107 7.69 -5.58 -9.51
C ALA A 107 7.43 -6.61 -8.40
N CYS A 108 6.33 -7.36 -8.49
CA CYS A 108 5.98 -8.40 -7.53
C CYS A 108 6.62 -9.77 -7.85
N GLU A 109 7.04 -10.00 -9.11
CA GLU A 109 7.47 -11.30 -9.59
C GLU A 109 8.57 -11.93 -8.71
N GLY A 110 8.33 -13.17 -8.28
CA GLY A 110 9.26 -13.96 -7.48
C GLY A 110 9.45 -13.52 -6.03
N ARG A 111 8.77 -12.46 -5.55
CA ARG A 111 8.96 -11.96 -4.18
C ARG A 111 7.70 -11.56 -3.41
N ILE A 112 6.67 -11.07 -4.07
CA ILE A 112 5.45 -10.58 -3.42
C ILE A 112 4.24 -11.26 -4.03
N PRO A 113 3.45 -12.03 -3.27
CA PRO A 113 2.17 -12.54 -3.76
C PRO A 113 1.26 -11.38 -4.21
N LEU A 114 0.87 -11.40 -5.49
CA LEU A 114 0.02 -10.38 -6.10
C LEU A 114 -1.35 -10.95 -6.43
N PHE A 115 -2.39 -10.21 -6.05
CA PHE A 115 -3.79 -10.54 -6.33
C PHE A 115 -4.40 -9.49 -7.24
N LEU A 116 -4.73 -9.88 -8.47
CA LEU A 116 -5.35 -9.01 -9.45
C LEU A 116 -6.88 -9.09 -9.37
N THR A 117 -7.53 -7.93 -9.46
CA THR A 117 -8.99 -7.84 -9.63
C THR A 117 -9.28 -7.29 -11.02
N GLU A 118 -9.84 -8.13 -11.88
CA GLU A 118 -10.13 -7.79 -13.26
C GLU A 118 -11.15 -6.64 -13.37
N GLY A 119 -10.82 -5.63 -14.18
CA GLY A 119 -11.65 -4.45 -14.40
C GLY A 119 -11.73 -3.47 -13.24
N ALA A 120 -11.12 -3.77 -12.10
CA ALA A 120 -11.18 -2.88 -10.93
C ALA A 120 -10.25 -1.66 -11.08
N ASN A 121 -10.71 -0.55 -10.53
CA ASN A 121 -10.00 0.73 -10.48
C ASN A 121 -9.03 0.83 -9.29
N HIS A 122 -8.54 2.04 -9.01
CA HIS A 122 -7.65 2.34 -7.87
C HIS A 122 -8.28 2.17 -6.48
N SER A 123 -9.57 1.91 -6.39
CA SER A 123 -10.28 1.56 -5.16
C SER A 123 -10.59 0.07 -5.04
N LEU A 124 -10.12 -0.74 -6.00
CA LEU A 124 -10.48 -2.15 -6.18
C LEU A 124 -11.98 -2.34 -6.46
N GLU A 125 -12.59 -1.35 -7.11
CA GLU A 125 -14.00 -1.34 -7.49
C GLU A 125 -14.15 -1.49 -9.01
N THR A 126 -15.09 -2.34 -9.42
CA THR A 126 -15.42 -2.58 -10.84
C THR A 126 -16.61 -1.75 -11.30
N GLY A 127 -17.37 -1.15 -10.37
CA GLY A 127 -18.64 -0.50 -10.60
C GLY A 127 -19.85 -1.45 -10.55
N ASP A 128 -19.61 -2.74 -10.34
CA ASP A 128 -20.61 -3.76 -10.06
C ASP A 128 -20.59 -4.05 -8.55
N VAL A 129 -21.64 -3.64 -7.86
CA VAL A 129 -21.72 -3.69 -6.39
C VAL A 129 -21.56 -5.11 -5.85
N GLU A 130 -22.11 -6.12 -6.52
CA GLU A 130 -22.02 -7.50 -6.07
C GLU A 130 -20.56 -8.02 -6.20
N LYS A 131 -19.90 -7.75 -7.32
CA LYS A 131 -18.47 -8.08 -7.52
C LYS A 131 -17.58 -7.35 -6.52
N ASP A 132 -17.87 -6.08 -6.25
CA ASP A 132 -17.09 -5.25 -5.36
C ASP A 132 -17.17 -5.76 -3.91
N ILE A 133 -18.35 -6.20 -3.46
CA ILE A 133 -18.53 -6.86 -2.16
C ILE A 133 -17.75 -8.18 -2.10
N GLN A 134 -17.84 -8.99 -3.16
CA GLN A 134 -17.09 -10.26 -3.23
C GLN A 134 -15.57 -10.03 -3.21
N THR A 135 -15.08 -9.03 -3.96
CA THR A 135 -13.67 -8.62 -3.99
C THR A 135 -13.19 -8.19 -2.61
N ALA A 136 -13.96 -7.34 -1.92
CA ALA A 136 -13.64 -6.91 -0.56
C ALA A 136 -13.55 -8.10 0.41
N GLY A 137 -14.51 -9.02 0.35
CA GLY A 137 -14.53 -10.23 1.17
C GLY A 137 -13.33 -11.15 0.90
N GLN A 138 -12.97 -11.36 -0.37
CA GLN A 138 -11.80 -12.14 -0.75
C GLN A 138 -10.49 -11.49 -0.32
N THR A 139 -10.37 -10.17 -0.48
CA THR A 139 -9.22 -9.38 -0.05
C THR A 139 -9.01 -9.55 1.46
N MET A 140 -10.05 -9.36 2.26
CA MET A 140 -9.98 -9.53 3.72
C MET A 140 -9.61 -10.96 4.13
N LYS A 141 -10.15 -11.96 3.45
CA LYS A 141 -9.81 -13.37 3.71
C LYS A 141 -8.32 -13.65 3.46
N ARG A 142 -7.77 -13.10 2.37
CA ARG A 142 -6.34 -13.25 2.02
C ARG A 142 -5.44 -12.51 3.00
N ILE A 143 -5.80 -11.28 3.40
CA ILE A 143 -5.08 -10.53 4.42
C ILE A 143 -5.06 -11.31 5.73
N THR A 144 -6.22 -11.80 6.18
CA THR A 144 -6.32 -12.58 7.44
C THR A 144 -5.47 -13.87 7.40
N ALA A 145 -5.36 -14.52 6.24
CA ALA A 145 -4.51 -15.71 6.09
C ALA A 145 -3.01 -15.37 6.09
N PHE A 146 -2.66 -14.19 5.57
CA PHE A 146 -1.27 -13.73 5.46
C PHE A 146 -0.67 -13.28 6.79
N ILE A 147 -1.47 -12.68 7.66
CA ILE A 147 -1.02 -12.13 8.96
C ILE A 147 -1.09 -13.15 10.12
N LYS A 148 -1.44 -14.38 9.84
CA LYS A 148 -1.45 -15.51 10.81
C LYS A 148 -0.12 -16.25 10.79
#